data_ee5cc65935326ce41059f6ea808dacfd
#
_entry.id   ee5cc65935326ce41059f6ea808dacfd
#
_cell.length_a   1.000
_cell.length_b   1.000
_cell.length_c   1.000
_cell.angle_alpha   90.00
_cell.angle_beta   90.00
_cell.angle_gamma   90.00
#
_symmetry.space_group_name_H-M   'P 1'
#
loop_
_entity.id
_entity.type
_entity.pdbx_description
1 polymer ?
#
loop_
_entity_poly.entity_id
_entity_poly.type
_entity_poly.pdbx_seq_one_letter_code
_entity_poly.pdbx_strand_id
1 'polypeptide(L)' 'MRGYFTAGGFYGLVNGKYYLFSDESEYYEYVREEN' A
#
# COMPACT_ATOMS: atom_id res chain seq x y z
N MET A 1 -4.84 -1.25 8.47
CA MET A 1 -3.79 -0.98 7.50
C MET A 1 -2.59 -1.89 7.71
N ARG A 2 -2.06 -2.40 6.63
CA ARG A 2 -0.92 -3.31 6.71
C ARG A 2 0.13 -2.92 5.71
N GLY A 3 1.33 -2.65 6.18
CA GLY A 3 2.40 -2.29 5.28
C GLY A 3 3.56 -1.69 6.02
N TYR A 4 4.58 -1.32 5.27
CA TYR A 4 5.77 -0.74 5.85
C TYR A 4 6.51 0.11 4.83
N PHE A 5 7.26 1.07 5.33
CA PHE A 5 8.02 1.97 4.48
C PHE A 5 9.35 1.35 4.07
N THR A 6 9.74 1.61 2.84
CA THR A 6 11.04 1.18 2.34
C THR A 6 11.70 2.35 1.63
N ALA A 7 12.95 2.15 1.22
CA ALA A 7 13.67 3.19 0.50
C ALA A 7 12.99 3.51 -0.83
N GLY A 8 12.30 2.53 -1.41
CA GLY A 8 11.66 2.74 -2.70
C GLY A 8 10.21 3.18 -2.62
N GLY A 9 9.65 3.26 -1.41
CA GLY A 9 8.27 3.66 -1.27
C GLY A 9 7.60 2.93 -0.12
N PHE A 10 6.30 2.72 -0.27
CA PHE A 10 5.51 2.05 0.77
C PHE A 10 4.97 0.73 0.24
N TYR A 11 5.33 -0.35 0.90
CA TYR A 11 4.76 -1.66 0.56
C TYR A 11 3.49 -1.87 1.36
N GLY A 12 2.37 -1.99 0.65
CA GLY A 12 1.09 -2.19 1.28
C GLY A 12 0.52 -3.56 0.98
N LEU A 13 -0.06 -4.18 1.98
CA LEU A 13 -0.63 -5.52 1.83
C LEU A 13 -2.05 -5.41 1.27
N VAL A 14 -2.29 -6.07 0.14
CA VAL A 14 -3.59 -6.08 -0.49
C VAL A 14 -3.90 -7.51 -0.90
N ASN A 15 -4.98 -8.07 -0.35
CA ASN A 15 -5.42 -9.43 -0.69
C ASN A 15 -4.31 -10.47 -0.54
N GLY A 16 -3.54 -10.34 0.52
CA GLY A 16 -2.50 -11.31 0.80
C GLY A 16 -1.20 -11.11 0.04
N LYS A 17 -1.11 -10.03 -0.72
CA LYS A 17 0.11 -9.73 -1.47
C LYS A 17 0.56 -8.31 -1.21
N TYR A 18 1.87 -8.10 -1.23
CA TYR A 18 2.42 -6.77 -1.05
C TYR A 18 2.63 -6.09 -2.39
N TYR A 19 2.21 -4.84 -2.46
CA TYR A 19 2.40 -4.02 -3.66
C TYR A 19 3.16 -2.76 -3.28
N LEU A 20 3.98 -2.28 -4.19
CA LEU A 20 4.77 -1.08 -3.96
C LEU A 20 3.99 0.15 -4.39
N PHE A 21 3.83 1.08 -3.46
CA PHE A 21 3.16 2.35 -3.71
C PHE A 21 4.15 3.48 -3.51
N SER A 22 3.86 4.63 -4.11
CA SER A 22 4.71 5.79 -3.95
C SER A 22 4.77 6.24 -2.50
N ASP A 23 3.63 6.20 -1.83
CA ASP A 23 3.56 6.56 -0.41
C ASP A 23 2.31 5.96 0.20
N GLU A 24 2.11 6.23 1.49
CA GLU A 24 1.01 5.66 2.23
C GLU A 24 -0.34 6.18 1.74
N SER A 25 -0.38 7.42 1.31
CA SER A 25 -1.62 8.00 0.80
C SER A 25 -2.12 7.24 -0.40
N GLU A 26 -1.23 6.88 -1.30
CA GLU A 26 -1.60 6.14 -2.49
C GLU A 26 -2.14 4.76 -2.11
N TYR A 27 -1.54 4.15 -1.11
CA TYR A 27 -2.01 2.86 -0.63
C TYR A 27 -3.42 2.97 -0.08
N TYR A 28 -3.68 4.00 0.73
CA TYR A 28 -5.00 4.20 1.30
C TYR A 28 -6.06 4.41 0.22
N GLU A 29 -5.73 5.18 -0.79
CA GLU A 29 -6.68 5.42 -1.87
C GLU A 29 -6.98 4.15 -2.63
N TYR A 30 -5.97 3.36 -2.87
CA TYR A 30 -6.16 2.12 -3.59
C TYR A 30 -7.08 1.17 -2.82
N VAL A 31 -6.83 1.02 -1.54
CA VAL A 31 -7.62 0.12 -0.71
C VAL A 31 -9.06 0.61 -0.62
N ARG A 32 -9.23 1.90 -0.52
CA ARG A 32 -10.56 2.48 -0.43
C ARG A 32 -11.38 2.21 -1.68
N GLU A 33 -10.75 2.31 -2.82
CA GLU A 33 -11.45 2.09 -4.08
C GLU A 33 -11.79 0.63 -4.29
N GLU A 34 -10.94 -0.25 -3.82
CA GLU A 34 -11.18 -1.67 -3.98
C GLU A 34 -12.33 -2.14 -3.11
N ASN A 35 -12.55 -1.48 -2.00
CA ASN A 35 -13.63 -1.81 -1.12
C ASN A 35 -14.85 -0.98 -1.43
#